data_13c9f2c8c8e0823d62b416f8cfd1b7a6
#
_entry.id   13c9f2c8c8e0823d62b416f8cfd1b7a6
#
_cell.length_a   1.000
_cell.length_b   1.000
_cell.length_c   1.000
_cell.angle_alpha   90.00
_cell.angle_beta   90.00
_cell.angle_gamma   90.00
#
_symmetry.space_group_name_H-M   'P 1'
#
loop_
_entity.id
_entity.type
_entity.pdbx_description
1 polymer ?
#
loop_
_entity_poly.entity_id
_entity_poly.type
_entity_poly.pdbx_seq_one_letter_code
_entity_poly.pdbx_strand_id
1 'polypeptide(L)'
;SLHDALPIFINLKKEAGMTSHDAVFKLRKILHEKKIGHGGTLDPDVTGVLPIAVGKATRVIEYMTEAGKVYEGEITIGFSTTTEDASGEVVQTTPITELDGATVDQAMASFEGEITQIPPMYSAVKINGKKLYEYARAGEEVERPQRQVKITEFVRTSPIELENGTARFTFRVACSKGTYVRTLSVDLGVKLGFASHMSALRRTASAGLTLDSSLSLSQISEMVEAGDQSFLLPIEFGVQDLPAVQVTEDDAKEISFGRFISINSQEPLVAAFLGDKVLAIMEKRGQVYKPRKVLSQ
;
A
#
# COMPACT_ATOMS: atom_id res chain seq x y z
N SER A 1 6.80 -16.27 -24.70
CA SER A 1 7.61 -15.78 -23.59
C SER A 1 7.05 -14.43 -23.11
N LEU A 2 7.08 -14.17 -21.82
CA LEU A 2 6.74 -12.87 -21.25
C LEU A 2 7.68 -11.73 -21.69
N HIS A 3 8.72 -12.06 -22.47
CA HIS A 3 9.69 -11.07 -22.98
C HIS A 3 9.09 -10.06 -23.96
N ASP A 4 7.99 -10.41 -24.60
CA ASP A 4 7.20 -9.49 -25.44
C ASP A 4 5.97 -8.97 -24.68
N ALA A 5 5.93 -9.22 -23.37
CA ALA A 5 4.78 -8.88 -22.56
C ALA A 5 4.54 -7.38 -22.54
N LEU A 6 3.35 -7.02 -22.94
CA LEU A 6 2.73 -5.74 -22.66
C LEU A 6 2.94 -5.39 -21.19
N PRO A 7 3.10 -4.10 -20.86
CA PRO A 7 3.18 -3.68 -19.46
C PRO A 7 1.93 -4.17 -18.71
N ILE A 8 2.15 -4.84 -17.59
CA ILE A 8 1.12 -5.58 -16.85
C ILE A 8 1.22 -5.35 -15.35
N PHE A 9 0.10 -5.58 -14.68
CA PHE A 9 0.01 -5.65 -13.22
C PHE A 9 -0.38 -7.05 -12.76
N ILE A 10 0.00 -7.38 -11.52
CA ILE A 10 -0.37 -8.62 -10.86
C ILE A 10 -0.90 -8.28 -9.46
N ASN A 11 -2.01 -8.89 -9.08
CA ASN A 11 -2.54 -8.84 -7.73
C ASN A 11 -1.93 -9.99 -6.92
N LEU A 12 -0.78 -9.73 -6.29
CA LEU A 12 -0.09 -10.71 -5.48
C LEU A 12 -0.65 -10.72 -4.05
N LYS A 13 -0.92 -11.91 -3.53
CA LYS A 13 -1.12 -12.14 -2.11
C LYS A 13 0.23 -12.48 -1.46
N LYS A 14 0.82 -11.51 -0.78
CA LYS A 14 2.07 -11.73 -0.04
C LYS A 14 1.79 -12.54 1.22
N GLU A 15 2.58 -13.58 1.45
CA GLU A 15 2.56 -14.39 2.65
C GLU A 15 3.44 -13.77 3.75
N ALA A 16 3.22 -14.18 5.00
CA ALA A 16 4.08 -13.84 6.12
C ALA A 16 5.46 -14.48 5.98
N GLY A 17 6.46 -13.91 6.66
CA GLY A 17 7.81 -14.46 6.71
C GLY A 17 8.70 -14.02 5.55
N MET A 18 8.24 -13.11 4.69
CA MET A 18 9.04 -12.53 3.62
C MET A 18 8.80 -11.03 3.51
N THR A 19 9.81 -10.28 3.10
CA THR A 19 9.68 -8.86 2.77
C THR A 19 8.97 -8.68 1.43
N SER A 20 8.46 -7.48 1.16
CA SER A 20 7.93 -7.14 -0.16
C SER A 20 9.00 -7.29 -1.25
N HIS A 21 10.25 -6.96 -0.93
CA HIS A 21 11.38 -7.14 -1.84
C HIS A 21 11.66 -8.62 -2.15
N ASP A 22 11.58 -9.50 -1.15
CA ASP A 22 11.73 -10.96 -1.34
C ASP A 22 10.65 -11.50 -2.28
N ALA A 23 9.42 -11.03 -2.13
CA ALA A 23 8.31 -11.41 -3.02
C ALA A 23 8.59 -10.99 -4.47
N VAL A 24 9.06 -9.77 -4.69
CA VAL A 24 9.48 -9.28 -6.02
C VAL A 24 10.62 -10.13 -6.59
N PHE A 25 11.62 -10.46 -5.78
CA PHE A 25 12.74 -11.29 -6.21
C PHE A 25 12.29 -12.69 -6.66
N LYS A 26 11.37 -13.32 -5.91
CA LYS A 26 10.79 -14.61 -6.29
C LYS A 26 9.98 -14.53 -7.58
N LEU A 27 9.19 -13.46 -7.78
CA LEU A 27 8.46 -13.22 -9.02
C LEU A 27 9.37 -13.06 -10.23
N ARG A 28 10.50 -12.37 -10.08
CA ARG A 28 11.49 -12.24 -11.17
C ARG A 28 11.96 -13.61 -11.68
N LYS A 29 12.12 -14.57 -10.77
CA LYS A 29 12.48 -15.94 -11.14
C LYS A 29 11.33 -16.69 -11.81
N ILE A 30 10.12 -16.58 -11.26
CA ILE A 30 8.92 -17.25 -11.79
C ILE A 30 8.59 -16.76 -13.20
N LEU A 31 8.63 -15.44 -13.41
CA LEU A 31 8.24 -14.79 -14.65
C LEU A 31 9.39 -14.65 -15.66
N HIS A 32 10.64 -14.94 -15.28
CA HIS A 32 11.84 -14.70 -16.07
C HIS A 32 11.95 -13.25 -16.55
N GLU A 33 11.54 -12.30 -15.70
CA GLU A 33 11.51 -10.87 -15.98
C GLU A 33 12.25 -10.10 -14.88
N LYS A 34 13.21 -9.25 -15.27
CA LYS A 34 14.01 -8.48 -14.31
C LYS A 34 13.30 -7.23 -13.82
N LYS A 35 12.53 -6.58 -14.70
CA LYS A 35 11.88 -5.31 -14.40
C LYS A 35 10.53 -5.53 -13.72
N ILE A 36 10.57 -5.74 -12.41
CA ILE A 36 9.40 -5.89 -11.55
C ILE A 36 9.53 -4.96 -10.34
N GLY A 37 8.45 -4.30 -9.96
CA GLY A 37 8.35 -3.46 -8.77
C GLY A 37 7.02 -3.69 -8.05
N HIS A 38 6.91 -3.18 -6.83
CA HIS A 38 5.67 -3.25 -6.05
C HIS A 38 5.14 -1.88 -5.66
N GLY A 39 3.84 -1.79 -5.39
CA GLY A 39 3.13 -0.60 -4.97
C GLY A 39 2.73 -0.63 -3.50
N GLY A 40 3.61 -0.18 -2.63
CA GLY A 40 3.34 -0.07 -1.21
C GLY A 40 3.85 -1.26 -0.41
N THR A 41 4.88 -1.02 0.38
CA THR A 41 5.53 -2.02 1.23
C THR A 41 4.58 -2.60 2.27
N LEU A 42 4.67 -3.92 2.47
CA LEU A 42 4.14 -4.64 3.63
C LEU A 42 5.30 -5.09 4.51
N ASP A 43 5.15 -4.94 5.82
CA ASP A 43 6.12 -5.49 6.78
C ASP A 43 6.21 -7.02 6.63
N PRO A 44 7.31 -7.68 7.06
CA PRO A 44 7.52 -9.11 6.82
C PRO A 44 6.38 -10.02 7.26
N ASP A 45 5.80 -9.76 8.44
CA ASP A 45 4.73 -10.58 9.01
C ASP A 45 3.32 -10.16 8.55
N VAL A 46 3.21 -9.06 7.80
CA VAL A 46 1.95 -8.60 7.23
C VAL A 46 1.67 -9.33 5.92
N THR A 47 0.45 -9.82 5.78
CA THR A 47 -0.01 -10.55 4.60
C THR A 47 -0.95 -9.69 3.76
N GLY A 48 -1.30 -10.20 2.59
CA GLY A 48 -2.38 -9.67 1.76
C GLY A 48 -1.93 -9.00 0.47
N VAL A 49 -2.75 -8.10 -0.02
CA VAL A 49 -2.62 -7.49 -1.34
C VAL A 49 -1.33 -6.67 -1.47
N LEU A 50 -0.47 -7.10 -2.37
CA LEU A 50 0.75 -6.39 -2.78
C LEU A 50 0.69 -6.17 -4.30
N PRO A 51 0.32 -4.96 -4.76
CA PRO A 51 0.29 -4.66 -6.19
C PRO A 51 1.67 -4.80 -6.81
N ILE A 52 1.76 -5.53 -7.90
CA ILE A 52 3.00 -5.77 -8.64
C ILE A 52 2.88 -5.15 -10.03
N ALA A 53 3.93 -4.47 -10.45
CA ALA A 53 4.07 -3.94 -11.81
C ALA A 53 5.22 -4.63 -12.53
N VAL A 54 5.00 -4.99 -13.78
CA VAL A 54 5.97 -5.68 -14.64
C VAL A 54 6.29 -4.83 -15.88
N GLY A 55 7.56 -4.73 -16.24
CA GLY A 55 8.00 -4.02 -17.42
C GLY A 55 7.71 -2.51 -17.34
N LYS A 56 7.11 -1.93 -18.37
CA LYS A 56 6.76 -0.50 -18.43
C LYS A 56 5.73 -0.10 -17.35
N ALA A 57 4.93 -1.05 -16.85
CA ALA A 57 3.95 -0.79 -15.80
C ALA A 57 4.62 -0.29 -14.49
N THR A 58 5.89 -0.59 -14.27
CA THR A 58 6.67 -0.04 -13.14
C THR A 58 6.71 1.49 -13.13
N ARG A 59 6.54 2.13 -14.27
CA ARG A 59 6.52 3.59 -14.41
C ARG A 59 5.19 4.23 -14.01
N VAL A 60 4.13 3.41 -13.87
CA VAL A 60 2.76 3.87 -13.56
C VAL A 60 2.33 3.50 -12.15
N ILE A 61 3.07 2.65 -11.46
CA ILE A 61 2.69 2.14 -10.14
C ILE A 61 2.48 3.27 -9.11
N GLU A 62 3.20 4.37 -9.24
CA GLU A 62 3.06 5.53 -8.37
C GLU A 62 1.64 6.14 -8.41
N TYR A 63 0.95 6.04 -9.54
CA TYR A 63 -0.42 6.56 -9.72
C TYR A 63 -1.48 5.66 -9.10
N MET A 64 -1.17 4.37 -8.92
CA MET A 64 -2.03 3.42 -8.21
C MET A 64 -1.94 3.57 -6.70
N THR A 65 -0.79 4.01 -6.19
CA THR A 65 -0.54 4.11 -4.75
C THR A 65 -1.32 5.25 -4.08
N GLU A 66 -1.89 6.18 -4.86
CA GLU A 66 -2.74 7.26 -4.34
C GLU A 66 -4.12 6.75 -3.86
N ALA A 67 -4.58 5.61 -4.36
CA ALA A 67 -5.81 4.98 -3.89
C ALA A 67 -5.69 4.59 -2.41
N GLY A 68 -6.82 4.63 -1.70
CA GLY A 68 -6.91 4.21 -0.31
C GLY A 68 -6.59 2.73 -0.12
N LYS A 69 -6.31 2.36 1.11
CA LYS A 69 -5.98 1.00 1.53
C LYS A 69 -6.93 0.54 2.62
N VAL A 70 -7.23 -0.76 2.62
CA VAL A 70 -8.05 -1.38 3.66
C VAL A 70 -7.25 -2.50 4.31
N TYR A 71 -7.28 -2.51 5.64
CA TYR A 71 -6.62 -3.53 6.45
C TYR A 71 -7.61 -4.15 7.42
N GLU A 72 -7.37 -5.40 7.74
CA GLU A 72 -7.95 -6.10 8.86
C GLU A 72 -6.82 -6.62 9.75
N GLY A 73 -7.00 -6.58 11.05
CA GLY A 73 -5.97 -7.01 11.97
C GLY A 73 -6.44 -7.20 13.38
N GLU A 74 -5.49 -7.31 14.31
CA GLU A 74 -5.72 -7.47 15.73
C GLU A 74 -4.92 -6.43 16.51
N ILE A 75 -5.55 -5.83 17.50
CA ILE A 75 -4.90 -4.97 18.49
C ILE A 75 -4.89 -5.71 19.81
N THR A 76 -3.73 -5.74 20.47
CA THR A 76 -3.55 -6.23 21.82
C THR A 76 -3.25 -5.06 22.75
N ILE A 77 -4.11 -4.87 23.75
CA ILE A 77 -3.97 -3.86 24.80
C ILE A 77 -3.47 -4.54 26.07
N GLY A 78 -2.51 -3.93 26.77
CA GLY A 78 -1.92 -4.45 27.99
C GLY A 78 -0.39 -4.41 28.00
N PHE A 79 0.25 -4.39 26.84
CA PHE A 79 1.67 -4.12 26.72
C PHE A 79 2.03 -3.57 25.32
N SER A 80 3.13 -2.84 25.27
CA SER A 80 3.71 -2.32 24.03
C SER A 80 5.00 -3.04 23.68
N THR A 81 5.44 -2.93 22.43
CA THR A 81 6.66 -3.54 21.92
C THR A 81 7.56 -2.51 21.23
N THR A 82 8.83 -2.86 21.06
CA THR A 82 9.83 -2.00 20.40
C THR A 82 9.49 -1.69 18.95
N THR A 83 8.82 -2.62 18.26
CA THR A 83 8.43 -2.48 16.84
C THR A 83 7.00 -2.01 16.64
N GLU A 84 6.23 -1.86 17.71
CA GLU A 84 4.80 -1.53 17.72
C GLU A 84 3.90 -2.64 17.11
N ASP A 85 4.48 -3.81 16.84
CA ASP A 85 3.82 -5.06 16.45
C ASP A 85 4.25 -6.23 17.32
N ALA A 86 3.78 -7.45 17.04
CA ALA A 86 4.08 -8.63 17.84
C ALA A 86 5.52 -9.14 17.70
N SER A 87 6.30 -8.65 16.73
CA SER A 87 7.68 -9.15 16.49
C SER A 87 8.72 -8.54 17.42
N GLY A 88 8.42 -7.42 18.07
CA GLY A 88 9.34 -6.72 18.95
C GLY A 88 9.33 -7.22 20.39
N GLU A 89 10.31 -6.78 21.17
CA GLU A 89 10.38 -7.05 22.61
C GLU A 89 9.41 -6.15 23.39
N VAL A 90 8.90 -6.65 24.52
CA VAL A 90 8.02 -5.88 25.41
C VAL A 90 8.76 -4.68 25.98
N VAL A 91 8.17 -3.49 25.87
CA VAL A 91 8.71 -2.23 26.41
C VAL A 91 8.00 -1.81 27.69
N GLN A 92 6.68 -1.78 27.65
CA GLN A 92 5.84 -1.33 28.77
C GLN A 92 4.67 -2.29 28.95
N THR A 93 4.37 -2.62 30.19
CA THR A 93 3.22 -3.45 30.56
C THR A 93 2.27 -2.63 31.44
N THR A 94 1.02 -2.56 31.04
CA THR A 94 -0.08 -1.94 31.77
C THR A 94 -1.22 -2.94 31.82
N PRO A 95 -1.24 -3.84 32.82
CA PRO A 95 -2.25 -4.90 32.86
C PRO A 95 -3.66 -4.36 32.83
N ILE A 96 -4.51 -5.02 32.05
CA ILE A 96 -5.92 -4.68 31.90
C ILE A 96 -6.78 -5.87 32.27
N THR A 97 -7.78 -5.66 33.10
CA THR A 97 -8.69 -6.70 33.54
C THR A 97 -10.13 -6.44 33.12
N GLU A 98 -10.42 -5.23 32.67
CA GLU A 98 -11.74 -4.80 32.27
C GLU A 98 -11.63 -3.77 31.13
N LEU A 99 -12.41 -3.93 30.09
CA LEU A 99 -12.46 -3.00 28.95
C LEU A 99 -13.86 -3.03 28.33
N ASP A 100 -14.52 -1.88 28.35
CA ASP A 100 -15.84 -1.72 27.77
C ASP A 100 -15.79 -1.52 26.26
N GLY A 101 -16.58 -2.32 25.52
CA GLY A 101 -16.64 -2.25 24.06
C GLY A 101 -17.09 -0.90 23.53
N ALA A 102 -18.08 -0.26 24.16
CA ALA A 102 -18.55 1.06 23.75
C ALA A 102 -17.46 2.14 23.90
N THR A 103 -16.65 2.06 24.94
CA THR A 103 -15.50 2.96 25.17
C THR A 103 -14.45 2.78 24.07
N VAL A 104 -14.14 1.54 23.71
CA VAL A 104 -13.22 1.23 22.60
C VAL A 104 -13.77 1.77 21.28
N ASP A 105 -15.02 1.51 20.99
CA ASP A 105 -15.66 1.92 19.72
C ASP A 105 -15.69 3.46 19.57
N GLN A 106 -15.95 4.18 20.65
CA GLN A 106 -15.90 5.65 20.67
C GLN A 106 -14.47 6.17 20.45
N ALA A 107 -13.50 5.55 21.12
CA ALA A 107 -12.09 5.92 20.95
C ALA A 107 -11.63 5.67 19.50
N MET A 108 -11.99 4.55 18.91
CA MET A 108 -11.68 4.23 17.50
C MET A 108 -12.34 5.24 16.55
N ALA A 109 -13.61 5.54 16.73
CA ALA A 109 -14.32 6.53 15.90
C ALA A 109 -13.67 7.92 15.96
N SER A 110 -13.08 8.30 17.08
CA SER A 110 -12.41 9.59 17.23
C SER A 110 -11.16 9.76 16.35
N PHE A 111 -10.58 8.68 15.83
CA PHE A 111 -9.48 8.72 14.88
C PHE A 111 -9.93 8.88 13.44
N GLU A 112 -11.21 8.79 13.14
CA GLU A 112 -11.74 9.02 11.80
C GLU A 112 -11.59 10.48 11.39
N GLY A 113 -11.26 10.71 10.12
CA GLY A 113 -10.94 12.03 9.57
C GLY A 113 -9.45 12.21 9.37
N GLU A 114 -9.00 13.45 9.32
CA GLU A 114 -7.58 13.79 9.20
C GLU A 114 -6.91 13.74 10.56
N ILE A 115 -5.82 12.99 10.66
CA ILE A 115 -5.02 12.85 11.87
C ILE A 115 -3.54 13.05 11.59
N THR A 116 -2.78 13.39 12.63
CA THR A 116 -1.33 13.46 12.59
C THR A 116 -0.72 12.17 13.15
N GLN A 117 0.20 11.57 12.40
CA GLN A 117 0.98 10.42 12.86
C GLN A 117 2.47 10.72 12.91
N ILE A 118 3.15 10.13 13.86
CA ILE A 118 4.61 10.03 13.91
C ILE A 118 4.98 8.61 13.47
N PRO A 119 5.71 8.42 12.36
CA PRO A 119 6.03 7.08 11.88
C PRO A 119 6.85 6.30 12.91
N PRO A 120 6.68 4.95 12.97
CA PRO A 120 7.45 4.12 13.89
C PRO A 120 8.95 4.15 13.53
N MET A 121 9.82 3.96 14.53
CA MET A 121 11.27 3.91 14.30
C MET A 121 11.66 2.78 13.35
N TYR A 122 10.99 1.63 13.42
CA TYR A 122 11.19 0.52 12.49
C TYR A 122 10.37 0.74 11.20
N SER A 123 10.76 1.75 10.44
CA SER A 123 10.14 2.12 9.16
C SER A 123 11.19 2.52 8.12
N ALA A 124 10.78 2.58 6.86
CA ALA A 124 11.63 2.96 5.74
C ALA A 124 11.68 4.48 5.47
N VAL A 125 11.10 5.28 6.35
CA VAL A 125 11.16 6.75 6.27
C VAL A 125 12.62 7.21 6.39
N LYS A 126 13.06 8.06 5.47
CA LYS A 126 14.42 8.59 5.44
C LYS A 126 14.53 9.94 6.13
N ILE A 127 15.53 10.06 6.99
CA ILE A 127 15.96 11.31 7.62
C ILE A 127 17.45 11.46 7.37
N ASN A 128 17.87 12.56 6.77
CA ASN A 128 19.28 12.80 6.42
C ASN A 128 19.89 11.64 5.58
N GLY A 129 19.10 11.08 4.66
CA GLY A 129 19.54 10.02 3.77
C GLY A 129 19.58 8.61 4.36
N LYS A 130 19.33 8.46 5.67
CA LYS A 130 19.34 7.19 6.41
C LYS A 130 17.90 6.83 6.82
N LYS A 131 17.53 5.56 6.69
CA LYS A 131 16.18 5.09 7.05
C LYS A 131 16.01 5.02 8.58
N LEU A 132 14.79 5.25 9.07
CA LEU A 132 14.53 5.23 10.53
C LEU A 132 14.91 3.88 11.16
N TYR A 133 14.67 2.76 10.50
CA TYR A 133 15.07 1.45 11.03
C TYR A 133 16.59 1.30 11.20
N GLU A 134 17.39 2.02 10.41
CA GLU A 134 18.86 2.01 10.54
C GLU A 134 19.30 2.77 11.79
N TYR A 135 18.62 3.89 12.12
CA TYR A 135 18.82 4.60 13.40
C TYR A 135 18.41 3.71 14.59
N ALA A 136 17.27 3.04 14.49
CA ALA A 136 16.78 2.13 15.52
C ALA A 136 17.77 0.99 15.82
N ARG A 137 18.31 0.35 14.79
CA ARG A 137 19.31 -0.71 14.92
C ARG A 137 20.63 -0.22 15.52
N ALA A 138 21.01 1.00 15.23
CA ALA A 138 22.22 1.62 15.76
C ALA A 138 22.05 2.18 17.18
N GLY A 139 20.83 2.17 17.73
CA GLY A 139 20.51 2.78 19.03
C GLY A 139 20.61 4.32 18.98
N GLU A 140 20.52 4.93 17.81
CA GLU A 140 20.59 6.36 17.62
C GLU A 140 19.20 6.97 17.70
N GLU A 141 19.08 8.09 18.44
CA GLU A 141 17.87 8.89 18.45
C GLU A 141 17.86 9.88 17.30
N VAL A 142 16.69 10.10 16.70
CA VAL A 142 16.46 11.08 15.65
C VAL A 142 15.03 11.63 15.78
N GLU A 143 14.86 12.91 15.51
CA GLU A 143 13.53 13.51 15.46
C GLU A 143 12.76 12.96 14.24
N ARG A 144 11.61 12.38 14.51
CA ARG A 144 10.76 11.78 13.47
C ARG A 144 9.77 12.82 12.92
N PRO A 145 9.59 12.89 11.59
CA PRO A 145 8.66 13.85 11.00
C PRO A 145 7.21 13.47 11.32
N GLN A 146 6.36 14.47 11.48
CA GLN A 146 4.92 14.28 11.55
C GLN A 146 4.34 14.15 10.14
N ARG A 147 3.30 13.32 10.00
CA ARG A 147 2.54 13.14 8.77
C ARG A 147 1.07 13.35 8.99
N GLN A 148 0.43 13.98 8.03
CA GLN A 148 -1.03 14.03 7.95
C GLN A 148 -1.52 12.83 7.15
N VAL A 149 -2.45 12.07 7.71
CA VAL A 149 -3.10 10.93 7.06
C VAL A 149 -4.60 11.02 7.29
N LYS A 150 -5.37 10.33 6.44
CA LYS A 150 -6.83 10.30 6.54
C LYS A 150 -7.30 8.90 6.86
N ILE A 151 -8.09 8.77 7.91
CA ILE A 151 -8.78 7.54 8.29
C ILE A 151 -10.25 7.68 7.90
N THR A 152 -10.73 6.86 6.98
CA THR A 152 -12.13 6.90 6.56
C THR A 152 -13.02 5.96 7.36
N GLU A 153 -12.45 4.89 7.91
CA GLU A 153 -13.15 3.92 8.75
C GLU A 153 -12.16 3.30 9.73
N PHE A 154 -12.56 3.19 10.99
CA PHE A 154 -11.80 2.45 12.00
C PHE A 154 -12.77 1.82 12.99
N VAL A 155 -13.06 0.53 12.83
CA VAL A 155 -14.10 -0.20 13.54
C VAL A 155 -13.62 -1.51 14.12
N ARG A 156 -14.10 -1.87 15.28
CA ARG A 156 -13.88 -3.17 15.90
C ARG A 156 -14.80 -4.20 15.24
N THR A 157 -14.24 -5.37 14.93
CA THR A 157 -14.94 -6.44 14.19
C THR A 157 -15.12 -7.73 15.00
N SER A 158 -14.71 -7.76 16.26
CA SER A 158 -14.88 -8.89 17.15
C SER A 158 -15.26 -8.46 18.57
N PRO A 159 -15.77 -9.38 19.41
CA PRO A 159 -15.80 -9.16 20.86
C PRO A 159 -14.39 -8.91 21.41
N ILE A 160 -14.31 -8.29 22.58
CA ILE A 160 -13.06 -8.09 23.31
C ILE A 160 -12.79 -9.35 24.14
N GLU A 161 -11.62 -9.95 23.92
CA GLU A 161 -11.14 -11.10 24.67
C GLU A 161 -10.17 -10.65 25.78
N LEU A 162 -10.51 -10.91 27.02
CA LEU A 162 -9.68 -10.62 28.19
C LEU A 162 -8.97 -11.89 28.65
N GLU A 163 -7.63 -11.85 28.67
CA GLU A 163 -6.80 -12.98 29.07
C GLU A 163 -5.45 -12.49 29.60
N ASN A 164 -5.04 -12.99 30.80
CA ASN A 164 -3.72 -12.75 31.37
C ASN A 164 -3.26 -11.28 31.40
N GLY A 165 -4.17 -10.37 31.76
CA GLY A 165 -3.87 -8.94 31.82
C GLY A 165 -3.83 -8.23 30.47
N THR A 166 -4.30 -8.88 29.41
CA THR A 166 -4.43 -8.29 28.07
C THR A 166 -5.87 -8.29 27.60
N ALA A 167 -6.17 -7.37 26.68
CA ALA A 167 -7.42 -7.32 25.96
C ALA A 167 -7.11 -7.35 24.46
N ARG A 168 -7.71 -8.26 23.71
CA ARG A 168 -7.52 -8.42 22.27
C ARG A 168 -8.83 -8.29 21.53
N PHE A 169 -8.81 -7.66 20.40
CA PHE A 169 -9.94 -7.60 19.47
C PHE A 169 -9.44 -7.38 18.03
N THR A 170 -10.24 -7.82 17.09
CA THR A 170 -9.98 -7.57 15.67
C THR A 170 -10.61 -6.25 15.23
N PHE A 171 -10.07 -5.69 14.16
CA PHE A 171 -10.50 -4.42 13.62
C PHE A 171 -10.44 -4.39 12.09
N ARG A 172 -11.11 -3.42 11.52
CA ARG A 172 -11.00 -3.02 10.13
C ARG A 172 -10.67 -1.54 10.07
N VAL A 173 -9.72 -1.17 9.22
CA VAL A 173 -9.36 0.22 8.96
C VAL A 173 -9.28 0.49 7.47
N ALA A 174 -9.92 1.58 7.02
CA ALA A 174 -9.77 2.13 5.69
C ALA A 174 -9.07 3.48 5.80
N CYS A 175 -7.98 3.67 5.08
CA CYS A 175 -7.11 4.81 5.27
C CYS A 175 -6.39 5.23 4.00
N SER A 176 -5.83 6.45 4.03
CA SER A 176 -5.03 7.00 2.96
C SER A 176 -3.64 6.39 2.90
N LYS A 177 -2.97 6.59 1.79
CA LYS A 177 -1.55 6.31 1.58
C LYS A 177 -0.70 6.89 2.71
N GLY A 178 0.31 6.14 3.12
CA GLY A 178 1.29 6.56 4.13
C GLY A 178 0.84 6.41 5.58
N THR A 179 -0.35 5.84 5.81
CA THR A 179 -0.85 5.53 7.15
C THR A 179 -0.11 4.34 7.74
N TYR A 180 0.36 4.48 8.97
CA TYR A 180 0.95 3.40 9.77
C TYR A 180 -0.09 2.83 10.73
N VAL A 181 -0.57 1.62 10.46
CA VAL A 181 -1.56 0.94 11.31
C VAL A 181 -0.95 0.57 12.66
N ARG A 182 0.35 0.29 12.71
CA ARG A 182 1.09 0.10 13.97
C ARG A 182 0.97 1.32 14.88
N THR A 183 1.23 2.51 14.35
CA THR A 183 1.09 3.78 15.09
C THR A 183 -0.34 4.02 15.53
N LEU A 184 -1.31 3.78 14.66
CA LEU A 184 -2.74 3.92 14.99
C LEU A 184 -3.13 3.01 16.16
N SER A 185 -2.61 1.77 16.20
CA SER A 185 -2.85 0.80 17.26
C SER A 185 -2.28 1.26 18.61
N VAL A 186 -1.07 1.81 18.60
CA VAL A 186 -0.43 2.36 19.80
C VAL A 186 -1.17 3.61 20.29
N ASP A 187 -1.53 4.51 19.39
CA ASP A 187 -2.25 5.75 19.72
C ASP A 187 -3.63 5.46 20.30
N LEU A 188 -4.32 4.42 19.81
CA LEU A 188 -5.58 3.98 20.42
C LEU A 188 -5.37 3.54 21.87
N GLY A 189 -4.35 2.75 22.15
CA GLY A 189 -4.01 2.34 23.51
C GLY A 189 -3.75 3.53 24.42
N VAL A 190 -2.94 4.49 23.97
CA VAL A 190 -2.67 5.73 24.71
C VAL A 190 -3.96 6.47 25.03
N LYS A 191 -4.87 6.59 24.08
CA LYS A 191 -6.18 7.23 24.30
C LYS A 191 -7.03 6.51 25.34
N LEU A 192 -6.93 5.18 25.41
CA LEU A 192 -7.62 4.36 26.40
C LEU A 192 -6.87 4.31 27.76
N GLY A 193 -5.64 4.82 27.82
CA GLY A 193 -4.81 4.83 29.03
C GLY A 193 -3.93 3.59 29.23
N PHE A 194 -3.63 2.84 28.16
CA PHE A 194 -2.89 1.59 28.24
C PHE A 194 -1.80 1.51 27.17
N ALA A 195 -0.75 0.75 27.48
CA ALA A 195 0.21 0.28 26.49
C ALA A 195 -0.46 -0.72 25.55
N SER A 196 -0.13 -0.67 24.26
CA SER A 196 -0.73 -1.52 23.23
C SER A 196 0.21 -1.72 22.03
N HIS A 197 -0.14 -2.67 21.18
CA HIS A 197 0.55 -2.90 19.91
C HIS A 197 -0.39 -3.58 18.91
N MET A 198 0.00 -3.54 17.66
CA MET A 198 -0.68 -4.26 16.57
C MET A 198 -0.17 -5.70 16.53
N SER A 199 -0.99 -6.67 16.92
CA SER A 199 -0.59 -8.07 17.03
C SER A 199 -0.77 -8.90 15.76
N ALA A 200 -1.60 -8.45 14.82
CA ALA A 200 -1.73 -9.05 13.49
C ALA A 200 -2.21 -8.00 12.49
N LEU A 201 -1.85 -8.17 11.21
CA LEU A 201 -2.30 -7.30 10.14
C LEU A 201 -2.34 -8.03 8.81
N ARG A 202 -3.40 -7.75 8.05
CA ARG A 202 -3.58 -8.18 6.67
C ARG A 202 -4.12 -7.03 5.84
N ARG A 203 -3.52 -6.74 4.69
CA ARG A 203 -4.06 -5.75 3.76
C ARG A 203 -5.06 -6.42 2.82
N THR A 204 -6.30 -6.01 2.88
CA THR A 204 -7.39 -6.60 2.10
C THR A 204 -7.70 -5.85 0.82
N ALA A 205 -7.28 -4.59 0.71
CA ALA A 205 -7.40 -3.81 -0.51
C ALA A 205 -6.26 -2.79 -0.63
N SER A 206 -5.77 -2.61 -1.83
CA SER A 206 -4.77 -1.60 -2.20
C SER A 206 -4.85 -1.34 -3.70
N ALA A 207 -4.81 -0.06 -4.11
CA ALA A 207 -4.74 0.33 -5.52
C ALA A 207 -5.87 -0.21 -6.39
N GLY A 208 -7.08 -0.37 -5.84
CA GLY A 208 -8.22 -0.97 -6.53
C GLY A 208 -8.19 -2.49 -6.63
N LEU A 209 -7.15 -3.14 -6.11
CA LEU A 209 -7.03 -4.60 -6.01
C LEU A 209 -7.54 -5.08 -4.67
N THR A 210 -8.21 -6.24 -4.65
CA THR A 210 -8.77 -6.83 -3.44
C THR A 210 -8.20 -8.22 -3.16
N LEU A 211 -8.30 -8.66 -1.91
CA LEU A 211 -7.80 -9.96 -1.48
C LEU A 211 -8.47 -11.12 -2.21
N ASP A 212 -9.75 -11.00 -2.53
CA ASP A 212 -10.54 -12.07 -3.18
C ASP A 212 -9.99 -12.48 -4.54
N SER A 213 -9.41 -11.54 -5.30
CA SER A 213 -8.82 -11.78 -6.61
C SER A 213 -7.30 -11.95 -6.56
N SER A 214 -6.69 -11.93 -5.38
CA SER A 214 -5.25 -12.08 -5.22
C SER A 214 -4.78 -13.53 -5.35
N LEU A 215 -3.56 -13.70 -5.82
CA LEU A 215 -2.92 -15.00 -5.99
C LEU A 215 -1.60 -15.08 -5.25
N SER A 216 -1.33 -16.23 -4.65
CA SER A 216 -0.05 -16.53 -4.01
C SER A 216 1.06 -16.73 -5.04
N LEU A 217 2.31 -16.69 -4.59
CA LEU A 217 3.46 -17.02 -5.45
C LEU A 217 3.35 -18.45 -6.03
N SER A 218 2.91 -19.43 -5.24
CA SER A 218 2.72 -20.81 -5.71
C SER A 218 1.66 -20.88 -6.79
N GLN A 219 0.52 -20.22 -6.63
CA GLN A 219 -0.55 -20.19 -7.63
C GLN A 219 -0.09 -19.56 -8.93
N ILE A 220 0.64 -18.44 -8.84
CA ILE A 220 1.21 -17.78 -10.03
C ILE A 220 2.21 -18.69 -10.73
N SER A 221 3.09 -19.37 -9.99
CA SER A 221 4.05 -20.33 -10.54
C SER A 221 3.37 -21.46 -11.29
N GLU A 222 2.33 -22.04 -10.73
CA GLU A 222 1.52 -23.09 -11.37
C GLU A 222 0.84 -22.60 -12.66
N MET A 223 0.29 -21.39 -12.65
CA MET A 223 -0.34 -20.78 -13.82
C MET A 223 0.69 -20.52 -14.93
N VAL A 224 1.86 -20.04 -14.61
CA VAL A 224 2.95 -19.82 -15.57
C VAL A 224 3.39 -21.14 -16.21
N GLU A 225 3.56 -22.20 -15.42
CA GLU A 225 3.91 -23.53 -15.92
C GLU A 225 2.82 -24.11 -16.84
N ALA A 226 1.56 -23.82 -16.57
CA ALA A 226 0.42 -24.24 -17.39
C ALA A 226 0.21 -23.33 -18.63
N GLY A 227 0.96 -22.26 -18.79
CA GLY A 227 0.78 -21.29 -19.87
C GLY A 227 -0.46 -20.40 -19.71
N ASP A 228 -1.05 -20.36 -18.51
CA ASP A 228 -2.22 -19.55 -18.19
C ASP A 228 -1.77 -18.13 -17.78
N GLN A 229 -2.15 -17.14 -18.58
CA GLN A 229 -1.85 -15.72 -18.38
C GLN A 229 -3.03 -14.91 -17.82
N SER A 230 -4.12 -15.56 -17.42
CA SER A 230 -5.35 -14.89 -16.96
C SER A 230 -5.18 -14.06 -15.69
N PHE A 231 -4.10 -14.26 -14.94
CA PHE A 231 -3.75 -13.47 -13.75
C PHE A 231 -3.14 -12.11 -14.06
N LEU A 232 -2.81 -11.84 -15.32
CA LEU A 232 -2.18 -10.58 -15.74
C LEU A 232 -3.24 -9.52 -15.99
N LEU A 233 -3.06 -8.34 -15.38
CA LEU A 233 -3.93 -7.18 -15.54
C LEU A 233 -3.31 -6.20 -16.54
N PRO A 234 -4.10 -5.57 -17.43
CA PRO A 234 -3.58 -4.63 -18.41
C PRO A 234 -3.06 -3.35 -17.75
N ILE A 235 -2.20 -2.62 -18.46
CA ILE A 235 -1.63 -1.37 -17.95
C ILE A 235 -2.70 -0.31 -17.67
N GLU A 236 -3.81 -0.35 -18.37
CA GLU A 236 -4.96 0.55 -18.19
C GLU A 236 -5.51 0.48 -16.76
N PHE A 237 -5.34 -0.65 -16.09
CA PHE A 237 -5.71 -0.79 -14.68
C PHE A 237 -4.97 0.21 -13.77
N GLY A 238 -3.74 0.55 -14.09
CA GLY A 238 -2.91 1.45 -13.29
C GLY A 238 -3.27 2.94 -13.42
N VAL A 239 -4.13 3.30 -14.37
CA VAL A 239 -4.52 4.69 -14.64
C VAL A 239 -6.01 4.96 -14.41
N GLN A 240 -6.73 4.03 -13.78
CA GLN A 240 -8.18 4.14 -13.55
C GLN A 240 -8.59 5.37 -12.75
N ASP A 241 -7.72 5.84 -11.86
CA ASP A 241 -8.01 6.99 -10.99
C ASP A 241 -7.65 8.33 -11.66
N LEU A 242 -7.06 8.30 -12.85
CA LEU A 242 -6.78 9.49 -13.63
C LEU A 242 -7.94 9.79 -14.59
N PRO A 243 -8.31 11.08 -14.77
CA PRO A 243 -9.25 11.45 -15.81
C PRO A 243 -8.77 10.95 -17.18
N ALA A 244 -9.63 10.21 -17.87
CA ALA A 244 -9.34 9.69 -19.20
C ALA A 244 -9.72 10.69 -20.28
N VAL A 245 -8.85 10.87 -21.28
CA VAL A 245 -9.12 11.68 -22.46
C VAL A 245 -8.82 10.87 -23.71
N GLN A 246 -9.70 10.99 -24.72
CA GLN A 246 -9.48 10.39 -26.03
C GLN A 246 -8.64 11.35 -26.89
N VAL A 247 -7.65 10.80 -27.58
CA VAL A 247 -6.80 11.54 -28.51
C VAL A 247 -6.91 10.98 -29.92
N THR A 248 -6.48 11.75 -30.90
CA THR A 248 -6.45 11.33 -32.30
C THR A 248 -5.21 10.53 -32.65
N GLU A 249 -5.18 9.87 -33.80
CA GLU A 249 -3.98 9.20 -34.32
C GLU A 249 -2.80 10.16 -34.49
N ASP A 250 -3.07 11.40 -34.94
CA ASP A 250 -2.04 12.43 -35.07
C ASP A 250 -1.47 12.84 -33.72
N ASP A 251 -2.34 13.03 -32.72
CA ASP A 251 -1.90 13.26 -31.31
C ASP A 251 -1.07 12.10 -30.79
N ALA A 252 -1.49 10.87 -31.06
CA ALA A 252 -0.77 9.66 -30.64
C ALA A 252 0.67 9.65 -31.18
N LYS A 253 0.84 10.07 -32.44
CA LYS A 253 2.15 10.22 -33.07
C LYS A 253 3.02 11.27 -32.36
N GLU A 254 2.46 12.44 -32.08
CA GLU A 254 3.16 13.49 -31.33
C GLU A 254 3.53 13.04 -29.92
N ILE A 255 2.63 12.34 -29.22
CA ILE A 255 2.89 11.76 -27.89
C ILE A 255 4.06 10.77 -27.96
N SER A 256 4.13 9.93 -28.99
CA SER A 256 5.21 8.95 -29.16
C SER A 256 6.60 9.59 -29.26
N PHE A 257 6.67 10.82 -29.77
CA PHE A 257 7.89 11.63 -29.85
C PHE A 257 8.14 12.50 -28.60
N GLY A 258 7.28 12.37 -27.59
CA GLY A 258 7.39 13.18 -26.36
C GLY A 258 7.01 14.64 -26.53
N ARG A 259 6.25 14.97 -27.57
CA ARG A 259 5.86 16.35 -27.90
C ARG A 259 4.58 16.76 -27.18
N PHE A 260 4.40 18.09 -27.09
CA PHE A 260 3.20 18.69 -26.53
C PHE A 260 2.00 18.52 -27.46
N ILE A 261 0.83 18.32 -26.88
CA ILE A 261 -0.45 18.32 -27.59
C ILE A 261 -1.47 19.20 -26.87
N SER A 262 -2.50 19.61 -27.58
CA SER A 262 -3.66 20.30 -27.00
C SER A 262 -4.67 19.28 -26.53
N ILE A 263 -5.11 19.39 -25.28
CA ILE A 263 -6.18 18.57 -24.69
C ILE A 263 -7.18 19.51 -24.03
N ASN A 264 -8.45 19.32 -24.31
CA ASN A 264 -9.53 20.08 -23.69
C ASN A 264 -9.82 19.52 -22.28
N SER A 265 -9.04 19.96 -21.31
CA SER A 265 -9.17 19.58 -19.91
C SER A 265 -8.57 20.65 -19.00
N GLN A 266 -9.05 20.72 -17.76
CA GLN A 266 -8.47 21.57 -16.71
C GLN A 266 -7.68 20.75 -15.69
N GLU A 267 -7.70 19.42 -15.79
CA GLU A 267 -7.04 18.54 -14.86
C GLU A 267 -5.51 18.60 -14.97
N PRO A 268 -4.78 18.58 -13.84
CA PRO A 268 -3.31 18.66 -13.86
C PRO A 268 -2.65 17.43 -14.50
N LEU A 269 -3.28 16.27 -14.37
CA LEU A 269 -2.86 14.99 -14.95
C LEU A 269 -4.05 14.31 -15.62
N VAL A 270 -3.83 13.75 -16.80
CA VAL A 270 -4.83 12.94 -17.51
C VAL A 270 -4.16 11.70 -18.11
N ALA A 271 -4.94 10.65 -18.30
CA ALA A 271 -4.54 9.48 -19.07
C ALA A 271 -5.05 9.63 -20.52
N ALA A 272 -4.13 9.65 -21.47
CA ALA A 272 -4.45 9.77 -22.90
C ALA A 272 -4.68 8.39 -23.51
N PHE A 273 -5.85 8.20 -24.11
CA PHE A 273 -6.27 6.96 -24.73
C PHE A 273 -6.46 7.13 -26.23
N LEU A 274 -6.06 6.11 -26.98
CA LEU A 274 -6.49 5.91 -28.36
C LEU A 274 -7.37 4.66 -28.37
N GLY A 275 -8.69 4.86 -28.50
CA GLY A 275 -9.65 3.79 -28.28
C GLY A 275 -9.64 3.31 -26.81
N ASP A 276 -9.38 2.04 -26.60
CA ASP A 276 -9.29 1.40 -25.27
C ASP A 276 -7.85 1.27 -24.73
N LYS A 277 -6.86 1.76 -25.50
CA LYS A 277 -5.44 1.67 -25.13
C LYS A 277 -4.90 2.97 -24.58
N VAL A 278 -4.30 2.91 -23.38
CA VAL A 278 -3.59 4.05 -22.82
C VAL A 278 -2.25 4.25 -23.53
N LEU A 279 -1.98 5.48 -23.96
CA LEU A 279 -0.74 5.85 -24.63
C LEU A 279 0.26 6.51 -23.70
N ALA A 280 -0.23 7.37 -22.81
CA ALA A 280 0.61 8.16 -21.92
C ALA A 280 -0.17 8.75 -20.76
N ILE A 281 0.56 9.11 -19.72
CA ILE A 281 0.09 10.05 -18.71
C ILE A 281 0.59 11.43 -19.11
N MET A 282 -0.34 12.36 -19.23
CA MET A 282 -0.10 13.72 -19.71
C MET A 282 -0.21 14.72 -18.57
N GLU A 283 0.72 15.65 -18.49
CA GLU A 283 0.77 16.70 -17.48
C GLU A 283 0.47 18.07 -18.13
N LYS A 284 -0.40 18.83 -17.50
CA LYS A 284 -0.76 20.17 -17.95
C LYS A 284 0.43 21.14 -17.81
N ARG A 285 0.71 21.87 -18.89
CA ARG A 285 1.73 22.93 -18.97
C ARG A 285 1.14 24.15 -19.66
N GLY A 286 0.58 25.08 -18.88
CA GLY A 286 -0.14 26.22 -19.41
C GLY A 286 -1.41 25.78 -20.15
N GLN A 287 -1.47 26.03 -21.46
CA GLN A 287 -2.62 25.70 -22.32
C GLN A 287 -2.46 24.35 -23.04
N VAL A 288 -1.34 23.65 -22.85
CA VAL A 288 -1.02 22.39 -23.53
C VAL A 288 -0.65 21.32 -22.52
N TYR A 289 -0.54 20.08 -22.99
CA TYR A 289 -0.13 18.92 -22.19
C TYR A 289 1.16 18.32 -22.74
N LYS A 290 2.03 17.96 -21.81
CA LYS A 290 3.29 17.27 -22.09
C LYS A 290 3.21 15.82 -21.63
N PRO A 291 3.71 14.83 -22.38
CA PRO A 291 3.85 13.47 -21.90
C PRO A 291 4.78 13.42 -20.68
N ARG A 292 4.24 12.96 -19.56
CA ARG A 292 5.01 12.67 -18.34
C ARG A 292 5.55 11.25 -18.35
N LYS A 293 4.73 10.31 -18.83
CA LYS A 293 5.07 8.91 -19.03
C LYS A 293 4.48 8.45 -20.36
N VAL A 294 5.32 8.06 -21.30
CA VAL A 294 4.88 7.42 -22.56
C VAL A 294 4.84 5.92 -22.32
N LEU A 295 3.70 5.31 -22.58
CA LEU A 295 3.39 3.90 -22.28
C LEU A 295 3.23 3.07 -23.56
N SER A 296 2.89 3.69 -24.68
CA SER A 296 2.85 3.05 -25.99
C SER A 296 4.22 2.53 -26.40
N GLN A 297 4.21 1.46 -27.17
CA GLN A 297 5.42 0.89 -27.78
C GLN A 297 5.84 1.70 -28.98
#